data_91e569f139e33f34a2ee6820755cf6e0
#
_entry.id   91e569f139e33f34a2ee6820755cf6e0
#
_cell.length_a   1.000
_cell.length_b   1.000
_cell.length_c   1.000
_cell.angle_alpha   90.00
_cell.angle_beta   90.00
_cell.angle_gamma   90.00
#
_symmetry.space_group_name_H-M   'P 1'
#
loop_
_entity.id
_entity.type
_entity.pdbx_description
1 polymer ?
#
loop_
_entity_poly.entity_id
_entity_poly.type
_entity_poly.pdbx_seq_one_letter_code
_entity_poly.pdbx_strand_id
1 'polypeptide(L)'
;LHSDILKKDVFKDAYGMEPWKFTNVTNGIDHRRWLSEINPGLDSLIRDLTGGEDYLMQPLVLRKLDDYADDAAVLKALADIKRNNKADFAAYAKQTQGVNLNPDAIFDVQVKRFHAYKRQLMNIMKVMDIYNRRIADPNFHVTPTTFIFSGKAASSYTFAKETIRLINSVADVINNDARVNEVMKVCFIPNFRVSNAQ
;
A
#
# COMPACT_ATOMS: atom_id res chain seq x y z
N LEU A 1 -2.72 17.58 -15.64
CA LEU A 1 -3.81 16.84 -16.28
C LEU A 1 -5.21 17.37 -15.87
N HIS A 2 -5.65 17.24 -14.60
CA HIS A 2 -7.01 17.69 -14.20
C HIS A 2 -7.25 19.18 -14.47
N SER A 3 -6.27 20.04 -14.13
CA SER A 3 -6.37 21.48 -14.42
C SER A 3 -6.48 21.77 -15.92
N ASP A 4 -5.79 21.00 -16.75
CA ASP A 4 -5.84 21.16 -18.21
C ASP A 4 -7.20 20.76 -18.77
N ILE A 5 -7.78 19.66 -18.27
CA ILE A 5 -9.14 19.22 -18.62
C ILE A 5 -10.15 20.31 -18.23
N LEU A 6 -10.07 20.85 -17.00
CA LEU A 6 -10.96 21.93 -16.57
C LEU A 6 -10.85 23.17 -17.44
N LYS A 7 -9.63 23.58 -17.83
CA LYS A 7 -9.37 24.78 -18.65
C LYS A 7 -9.73 24.60 -20.12
N LYS A 8 -9.48 23.40 -20.68
CA LYS A 8 -9.60 23.16 -22.13
C LYS A 8 -10.96 22.61 -22.55
N ASP A 9 -11.59 21.84 -21.65
CA ASP A 9 -12.81 21.11 -21.98
C ASP A 9 -14.02 21.61 -21.16
N VAL A 10 -13.95 21.56 -19.81
CA VAL A 10 -15.11 21.81 -18.96
C VAL A 10 -15.48 23.29 -18.87
N PHE A 11 -14.49 24.16 -18.69
CA PHE A 11 -14.66 25.59 -18.53
C PHE A 11 -13.95 26.42 -19.60
N LYS A 12 -13.89 25.89 -20.81
CA LYS A 12 -13.15 26.47 -21.93
C LYS A 12 -13.48 27.95 -22.15
N ASP A 13 -14.76 28.29 -22.20
CA ASP A 13 -15.22 29.67 -22.49
C ASP A 13 -14.88 30.61 -21.32
N ALA A 14 -15.16 30.16 -20.08
CA ALA A 14 -14.83 30.93 -18.88
C ALA A 14 -13.31 31.12 -18.74
N TYR A 15 -12.52 30.09 -19.07
CA TYR A 15 -11.06 30.20 -19.07
C TYR A 15 -10.56 31.18 -20.15
N GLY A 16 -11.21 31.23 -21.31
CA GLY A 16 -10.87 32.17 -22.38
C GLY A 16 -11.12 33.64 -22.00
N MET A 17 -12.16 33.89 -21.19
CA MET A 17 -12.50 35.24 -20.72
C MET A 17 -11.65 35.68 -19.51
N GLU A 18 -11.44 34.80 -18.54
CA GLU A 18 -10.83 35.13 -17.25
C GLU A 18 -9.80 34.07 -16.79
N PRO A 19 -8.72 33.87 -17.53
CA PRO A 19 -7.75 32.79 -17.25
C PRO A 19 -7.09 32.90 -15.87
N TRP A 20 -6.98 34.09 -15.31
CA TRP A 20 -6.39 34.33 -13.99
C TRP A 20 -7.22 33.76 -12.83
N LYS A 21 -8.50 33.46 -13.03
CA LYS A 21 -9.37 32.82 -12.02
C LYS A 21 -9.07 31.32 -11.86
N PHE A 22 -8.37 30.69 -12.81
CA PHE A 22 -8.08 29.27 -12.81
C PHE A 22 -6.69 28.99 -12.25
N THR A 23 -6.63 28.77 -10.96
CA THR A 23 -5.39 28.42 -10.25
C THR A 23 -5.38 26.95 -9.91
N ASN A 24 -4.20 26.42 -9.62
CA ASN A 24 -4.03 25.05 -9.15
C ASN A 24 -3.37 25.04 -7.78
N VAL A 25 -3.98 24.35 -6.83
CA VAL A 25 -3.39 24.06 -5.52
C VAL A 25 -3.36 22.56 -5.38
N THR A 26 -2.17 21.99 -5.42
CA THR A 26 -1.95 20.54 -5.23
C THR A 26 -1.70 20.21 -3.76
N ASN A 27 -1.97 18.96 -3.37
CA ASN A 27 -1.54 18.47 -2.08
C ASN A 27 -0.01 18.41 -2.05
N GLY A 28 0.57 18.78 -0.92
CA GLY A 28 1.97 18.52 -0.63
C GLY A 28 2.19 17.10 -0.13
N ILE A 29 3.44 16.81 0.22
CA ILE A 29 3.85 15.61 0.97
C ILE A 29 4.34 16.03 2.33
N ASP A 30 4.11 15.18 3.33
CA ASP A 30 4.69 15.31 4.66
C ASP A 30 5.71 14.16 4.84
N HIS A 31 6.92 14.36 4.35
CA HIS A 31 8.01 13.40 4.43
C HIS A 31 8.63 13.32 5.84
N ARG A 32 8.41 14.33 6.69
CA ARG A 32 8.84 14.29 8.10
C ARG A 32 8.05 13.21 8.83
N ARG A 33 6.72 13.25 8.74
CA ARG A 33 5.88 12.25 9.38
C ARG A 33 5.87 10.92 8.61
N TRP A 34 5.56 10.96 7.30
CA TRP A 34 5.30 9.77 6.50
C TRP A 34 6.55 9.11 5.91
N LEU A 35 7.73 9.57 6.28
CA LEU A 35 9.01 8.94 5.96
C LEU A 35 9.88 8.83 7.22
N SER A 36 10.32 9.97 7.79
CA SER A 36 11.28 10.00 8.88
C SER A 36 10.69 9.40 10.18
N GLU A 37 9.54 9.90 10.62
CA GLU A 37 8.93 9.50 11.90
C GLU A 37 8.48 8.04 11.90
N ILE A 38 7.82 7.59 10.82
CA ILE A 38 7.23 6.25 10.77
C ILE A 38 8.20 5.15 10.36
N ASN A 39 9.38 5.49 9.86
CA ASN A 39 10.37 4.52 9.40
C ASN A 39 11.79 4.92 9.84
N PRO A 40 12.10 4.78 11.15
CA PRO A 40 13.39 5.19 11.71
C PRO A 40 14.60 4.53 11.05
N GLY A 41 14.46 3.26 10.63
CA GLY A 41 15.53 2.57 9.91
C GLY A 41 15.85 3.19 8.55
N LEU A 42 14.80 3.57 7.80
CA LEU A 42 14.99 4.26 6.52
C LEU A 42 15.49 5.70 6.74
N ASP A 43 15.00 6.41 7.76
CA ASP A 43 15.48 7.74 8.13
C ASP A 43 16.98 7.74 8.44
N SER A 44 17.44 6.77 9.24
CA SER A 44 18.86 6.62 9.56
C SER A 44 19.70 6.41 8.30
N LEU A 45 19.30 5.49 7.43
CA LEU A 45 20.01 5.23 6.17
C LEU A 45 20.04 6.48 5.28
N ILE A 46 18.95 7.23 5.16
CA ILE A 46 18.92 8.47 4.39
C ILE A 46 19.88 9.50 4.95
N ARG A 47 19.91 9.69 6.28
CA ARG A 47 20.83 10.62 6.93
C ARG A 47 22.29 10.27 6.66
N ASP A 48 22.63 8.98 6.74
CA ASP A 48 23.98 8.50 6.44
C ASP A 48 24.40 8.81 4.99
N LEU A 49 23.50 8.55 4.04
CA LEU A 49 23.77 8.72 2.60
C LEU A 49 23.75 10.20 2.16
N THR A 50 22.94 11.04 2.78
CA THR A 50 22.79 12.44 2.40
C THR A 50 23.69 13.39 3.19
N GLY A 51 24.29 12.90 4.28
CA GLY A 51 25.18 13.66 5.15
C GLY A 51 24.44 14.42 6.26
N GLY A 52 23.24 14.00 6.66
CA GLY A 52 22.49 14.57 7.77
C GLY A 52 21.00 14.70 7.53
N GLU A 53 20.36 15.55 8.34
CA GLU A 53 18.89 15.70 8.36
C GLU A 53 18.34 16.83 7.47
N ASP A 54 19.18 17.48 6.67
CA ASP A 54 18.79 18.62 5.84
C ASP A 54 17.61 18.31 4.92
N TYR A 55 17.43 17.04 4.51
CA TYR A 55 16.33 16.62 3.66
C TYR A 55 14.96 16.85 4.32
N LEU A 56 14.87 16.95 5.64
CA LEU A 56 13.63 17.26 6.36
C LEU A 56 13.10 18.65 6.06
N MET A 57 14.01 19.60 5.78
CA MET A 57 13.69 20.99 5.43
C MET A 57 13.81 21.26 3.93
N GLN A 58 14.70 20.54 3.26
CA GLN A 58 15.02 20.68 1.84
C GLN A 58 14.88 19.33 1.12
N PRO A 59 13.65 18.90 0.75
CA PRO A 59 13.42 17.57 0.18
C PRO A 59 14.24 17.25 -1.06
N LEU A 60 14.71 18.25 -1.79
CA LEU A 60 15.56 18.06 -2.98
C LEU A 60 16.93 17.43 -2.65
N VAL A 61 17.37 17.47 -1.40
CA VAL A 61 18.57 16.76 -0.92
C VAL A 61 18.46 15.26 -1.17
N LEU A 62 17.22 14.70 -1.15
CA LEU A 62 16.99 13.29 -1.46
C LEU A 62 17.46 12.86 -2.86
N ARG A 63 17.70 13.79 -3.79
CA ARG A 63 18.30 13.46 -5.09
C ARG A 63 19.71 12.89 -5.00
N LYS A 64 20.42 13.11 -3.90
CA LYS A 64 21.71 12.46 -3.64
C LYS A 64 21.61 10.94 -3.61
N LEU A 65 20.40 10.39 -3.32
CA LEU A 65 20.17 8.96 -3.31
C LEU A 65 20.28 8.33 -4.70
N ASP A 66 20.12 9.10 -5.77
CA ASP A 66 20.28 8.63 -7.15
C ASP A 66 21.70 8.07 -7.39
N ASP A 67 22.71 8.61 -6.69
CA ASP A 67 24.10 8.17 -6.78
C ASP A 67 24.31 6.74 -6.24
N TYR A 68 23.37 6.24 -5.45
CA TYR A 68 23.42 4.91 -4.81
C TYR A 68 22.46 3.89 -5.43
N ALA A 69 21.86 4.21 -6.58
CA ALA A 69 20.83 3.36 -7.19
C ALA A 69 21.32 1.93 -7.50
N ASP A 70 22.62 1.76 -7.79
CA ASP A 70 23.26 0.49 -8.09
C ASP A 70 24.24 0.02 -6.99
N ASP A 71 24.28 0.70 -5.83
CA ASP A 71 25.16 0.31 -4.72
C ASP A 71 24.59 -0.92 -4.00
N ALA A 72 25.29 -2.04 -4.10
CA ALA A 72 24.84 -3.33 -3.54
C ALA A 72 24.70 -3.29 -2.00
N ALA A 73 25.53 -2.52 -1.30
CA ALA A 73 25.45 -2.42 0.17
C ALA A 73 24.22 -1.61 0.59
N VAL A 74 23.94 -0.52 -0.12
CA VAL A 74 22.75 0.31 0.11
C VAL A 74 21.47 -0.46 -0.24
N LEU A 75 21.45 -1.17 -1.37
CA LEU A 75 20.31 -2.01 -1.76
C LEU A 75 20.04 -3.11 -0.73
N LYS A 76 21.11 -3.73 -0.20
CA LYS A 76 20.97 -4.71 0.88
C LYS A 76 20.41 -4.08 2.16
N ALA A 77 20.92 -2.92 2.56
CA ALA A 77 20.42 -2.20 3.75
C ALA A 77 18.92 -1.86 3.61
N LEU A 78 18.49 -1.38 2.43
CA LEU A 78 17.07 -1.13 2.14
C LEU A 78 16.22 -2.41 2.23
N ALA A 79 16.73 -3.53 1.71
CA ALA A 79 16.03 -4.82 1.78
C ALA A 79 15.89 -5.28 3.24
N ASP A 80 16.94 -5.15 4.04
CA ASP A 80 16.94 -5.53 5.46
C ASP A 80 15.96 -4.66 6.27
N ILE A 81 15.95 -3.33 6.06
CA ILE A 81 14.99 -2.41 6.69
C ILE A 81 13.56 -2.82 6.34
N LYS A 82 13.27 -3.04 5.06
CA LYS A 82 11.95 -3.44 4.60
C LYS A 82 11.51 -4.78 5.18
N ARG A 83 12.43 -5.74 5.26
CA ARG A 83 12.17 -7.05 5.86
C ARG A 83 11.85 -6.93 7.35
N ASN A 84 12.59 -6.11 8.09
CA ASN A 84 12.35 -5.87 9.51
C ASN A 84 10.97 -5.25 9.74
N ASN A 85 10.61 -4.20 9.00
CA ASN A 85 9.28 -3.58 9.09
C ASN A 85 8.15 -4.58 8.78
N LYS A 86 8.37 -5.50 7.82
CA LYS A 86 7.42 -6.57 7.51
C LYS A 86 7.34 -7.61 8.62
N ALA A 87 8.44 -7.91 9.30
CA ALA A 87 8.46 -8.82 10.44
C ALA A 87 7.68 -8.22 11.64
N ASP A 88 7.85 -6.92 11.91
CA ASP A 88 7.10 -6.21 12.95
C ASP A 88 5.59 -6.20 12.64
N PHE A 89 5.23 -5.93 11.37
CA PHE A 89 3.83 -6.02 10.96
C PHE A 89 3.29 -7.45 11.06
N ALA A 90 4.07 -8.47 10.74
CA ALA A 90 3.68 -9.87 10.89
C ALA A 90 3.43 -10.24 12.36
N ALA A 91 4.24 -9.74 13.28
CA ALA A 91 4.04 -9.90 14.72
C ALA A 91 2.72 -9.21 15.18
N TYR A 92 2.47 -8.00 14.71
CA TYR A 92 1.22 -7.28 14.97
C TYR A 92 -0.01 -8.05 14.43
N ALA A 93 0.05 -8.53 13.18
CA ALA A 93 -1.04 -9.29 12.58
C ALA A 93 -1.32 -10.60 13.33
N LYS A 94 -0.26 -11.29 13.78
CA LYS A 94 -0.39 -12.47 14.64
C LYS A 94 -1.10 -12.15 15.96
N GLN A 95 -0.67 -11.09 16.62
CA GLN A 95 -1.22 -10.69 17.92
C GLN A 95 -2.69 -10.23 17.82
N THR A 96 -3.03 -9.46 16.77
CA THR A 96 -4.34 -8.80 16.66
C THR A 96 -5.36 -9.58 15.86
N GLN A 97 -4.93 -10.42 14.92
CA GLN A 97 -5.79 -11.15 13.98
C GLN A 97 -5.59 -12.68 14.03
N GLY A 98 -4.60 -13.17 14.76
CA GLY A 98 -4.26 -14.60 14.80
C GLY A 98 -3.65 -15.14 13.49
N VAL A 99 -3.30 -14.28 12.53
CA VAL A 99 -2.79 -14.68 11.21
C VAL A 99 -1.26 -14.66 11.20
N ASN A 100 -0.65 -15.80 10.86
CA ASN A 100 0.79 -15.88 10.68
C ASN A 100 1.14 -15.42 9.25
N LEU A 101 1.93 -14.35 9.14
CA LEU A 101 2.40 -13.81 7.87
C LEU A 101 3.88 -14.12 7.66
N ASN A 102 4.27 -14.41 6.42
CA ASN A 102 5.66 -14.59 6.05
C ASN A 102 6.26 -13.22 5.65
N PRO A 103 7.23 -12.66 6.39
CA PRO A 103 7.85 -11.37 6.05
C PRO A 103 8.65 -11.41 4.74
N ASP A 104 9.01 -12.58 4.23
CA ASP A 104 9.72 -12.73 2.96
C ASP A 104 8.77 -12.80 1.75
N ALA A 105 7.46 -12.98 1.98
CA ALA A 105 6.45 -12.93 0.93
C ALA A 105 6.24 -11.50 0.41
N ILE A 106 5.70 -11.36 -0.80
CA ILE A 106 5.21 -10.06 -1.30
C ILE A 106 4.02 -9.61 -0.45
N PHE A 107 4.01 -8.35 0.00
CA PHE A 107 2.83 -7.75 0.62
C PHE A 107 2.09 -6.92 -0.45
N ASP A 108 0.97 -7.45 -0.93
CA ASP A 108 0.04 -6.76 -1.83
C ASP A 108 -1.00 -6.03 -0.98
N VAL A 109 -0.87 -4.71 -0.87
CA VAL A 109 -1.57 -3.91 0.12
C VAL A 109 -2.61 -2.99 -0.53
N GLN A 110 -3.87 -3.12 -0.12
CA GLN A 110 -4.94 -2.20 -0.49
C GLN A 110 -5.64 -1.64 0.74
N VAL A 111 -5.15 -0.51 1.25
CA VAL A 111 -5.64 0.19 2.45
C VAL A 111 -6.32 1.50 2.07
N LYS A 112 -7.64 1.46 1.88
CA LYS A 112 -8.47 2.57 1.39
C LYS A 112 -9.88 2.43 1.93
N ARG A 113 -10.64 3.54 2.07
CA ARG A 113 -12.09 3.46 2.28
C ARG A 113 -12.71 2.56 1.22
N PHE A 114 -13.64 1.70 1.63
CA PHE A 114 -14.34 0.82 0.71
C PHE A 114 -15.33 1.61 -0.14
N HIS A 115 -15.14 1.53 -1.44
CA HIS A 115 -16.01 2.16 -2.43
C HIS A 115 -15.89 1.46 -3.79
N ALA A 116 -16.98 1.37 -4.55
CA ALA A 116 -17.01 0.67 -5.83
C ALA A 116 -15.89 1.14 -6.79
N TYR A 117 -15.67 2.46 -6.92
CA TYR A 117 -14.64 3.00 -7.83
C TYR A 117 -13.20 2.69 -7.42
N LYS A 118 -12.96 2.28 -6.16
CA LYS A 118 -11.63 1.88 -5.67
C LYS A 118 -11.31 0.41 -5.98
N ARG A 119 -12.27 -0.34 -6.50
CA ARG A 119 -12.10 -1.67 -7.07
C ARG A 119 -11.57 -2.72 -6.10
N GLN A 120 -11.88 -2.62 -4.80
CA GLN A 120 -11.55 -3.69 -3.83
C GLN A 120 -12.20 -5.02 -4.22
N LEU A 121 -13.44 -4.99 -4.79
CA LEU A 121 -14.09 -6.20 -5.29
C LEU A 121 -13.26 -6.85 -6.39
N MET A 122 -12.74 -6.09 -7.37
CA MET A 122 -11.89 -6.66 -8.42
C MET A 122 -10.60 -7.26 -7.85
N ASN A 123 -10.02 -6.65 -6.81
CA ASN A 123 -8.81 -7.17 -6.20
C ASN A 123 -9.07 -8.50 -5.49
N ILE A 124 -10.16 -8.63 -4.73
CA ILE A 124 -10.46 -9.94 -4.10
C ILE A 124 -10.83 -10.99 -5.14
N MET A 125 -11.48 -10.62 -6.26
CA MET A 125 -11.73 -11.54 -7.38
C MET A 125 -10.42 -12.03 -8.02
N LYS A 126 -9.39 -11.14 -8.16
CA LYS A 126 -8.03 -11.54 -8.58
C LYS A 126 -7.46 -12.60 -7.64
N VAL A 127 -7.59 -12.39 -6.33
CA VAL A 127 -7.11 -13.35 -5.32
C VAL A 127 -7.80 -14.71 -5.47
N MET A 128 -9.12 -14.69 -5.69
CA MET A 128 -9.92 -15.90 -5.93
C MET A 128 -9.49 -16.62 -7.24
N ASP A 129 -9.18 -15.87 -8.29
CA ASP A 129 -8.70 -16.45 -9.56
C ASP A 129 -7.35 -17.16 -9.36
N ILE A 130 -6.39 -16.52 -8.69
CA ILE A 130 -5.08 -17.12 -8.36
C ILE A 130 -5.27 -18.41 -7.54
N TYR A 131 -6.13 -18.36 -6.53
CA TYR A 131 -6.46 -19.51 -5.71
C TYR A 131 -7.02 -20.65 -6.55
N ASN A 132 -8.03 -20.38 -7.39
CA ASN A 132 -8.68 -21.39 -8.22
C ASN A 132 -7.70 -22.03 -9.22
N ARG A 133 -6.81 -21.22 -9.82
CA ARG A 133 -5.77 -21.75 -10.73
C ARG A 133 -4.80 -22.68 -9.98
N ARG A 134 -4.38 -22.28 -8.80
CA ARG A 134 -3.46 -23.09 -7.98
C ARG A 134 -4.10 -24.39 -7.52
N ILE A 135 -5.42 -24.39 -7.22
CA ILE A 135 -6.17 -25.60 -6.88
C ILE A 135 -6.35 -26.52 -8.09
N ALA A 136 -6.62 -25.93 -9.26
CA ALA A 136 -6.82 -26.69 -10.51
C ALA A 136 -5.51 -27.29 -11.03
N ASP A 137 -4.39 -26.59 -10.87
CA ASP A 137 -3.06 -27.04 -11.28
C ASP A 137 -2.05 -26.83 -10.14
N PRO A 138 -1.64 -27.91 -9.43
CA PRO A 138 -0.61 -27.84 -8.40
C PRO A 138 0.76 -27.34 -8.87
N ASN A 139 1.02 -27.31 -10.18
CA ASN A 139 2.27 -26.77 -10.74
C ASN A 139 2.15 -25.29 -11.12
N PHE A 140 0.94 -24.71 -11.05
CA PHE A 140 0.77 -23.27 -11.26
C PHE A 140 1.62 -22.49 -10.25
N HIS A 141 2.63 -21.79 -10.75
CA HIS A 141 3.56 -21.04 -9.90
C HIS A 141 2.88 -19.81 -9.30
N VAL A 142 2.93 -19.73 -7.97
CA VAL A 142 2.49 -18.55 -7.21
C VAL A 142 3.67 -18.07 -6.38
N THR A 143 4.15 -16.87 -6.67
CA THR A 143 5.12 -16.22 -5.79
C THR A 143 4.48 -15.99 -4.42
N PRO A 144 5.14 -16.37 -3.31
CA PRO A 144 4.58 -16.17 -1.98
C PRO A 144 4.09 -14.74 -1.78
N THR A 145 2.78 -14.57 -1.56
CA THR A 145 2.11 -13.26 -1.47
C THR A 145 1.11 -13.23 -0.33
N THR A 146 1.18 -12.17 0.47
CA THR A 146 0.16 -11.81 1.45
C THR A 146 -0.67 -10.65 0.92
N PHE A 147 -1.97 -10.87 0.74
CA PHE A 147 -2.94 -9.85 0.33
C PHE A 147 -3.51 -9.16 1.57
N ILE A 148 -3.20 -7.89 1.75
CA ILE A 148 -3.57 -7.11 2.94
C ILE A 148 -4.63 -6.10 2.55
N PHE A 149 -5.81 -6.22 3.15
CA PHE A 149 -6.89 -5.27 2.99
C PHE A 149 -7.13 -4.53 4.30
N SER A 150 -7.42 -3.25 4.21
CA SER A 150 -7.90 -2.45 5.34
C SER A 150 -8.72 -1.27 4.85
N GLY A 151 -9.65 -0.82 5.69
CA GLY A 151 -10.50 0.32 5.36
C GLY A 151 -11.79 0.29 6.15
N LYS A 152 -12.60 1.32 5.94
CA LYS A 152 -13.93 1.47 6.53
C LYS A 152 -14.96 1.64 5.43
N ALA A 153 -16.15 1.09 5.63
CA ALA A 153 -17.34 1.34 4.82
C ALA A 153 -18.25 2.33 5.53
N ALA A 154 -18.97 3.17 4.79
CA ALA A 154 -20.09 3.92 5.34
C ALA A 154 -21.18 2.94 5.82
N SER A 155 -21.85 3.27 6.92
CA SER A 155 -22.82 2.36 7.57
C SER A 155 -23.98 1.93 6.66
N SER A 156 -24.42 2.83 5.79
CA SER A 156 -25.49 2.60 4.81
C SER A 156 -25.03 2.00 3.47
N TYR A 157 -23.71 1.86 3.26
CA TYR A 157 -23.18 1.41 1.97
C TYR A 157 -23.07 -0.12 1.93
N THR A 158 -24.17 -0.79 1.63
CA THR A 158 -24.30 -2.24 1.62
C THR A 158 -23.25 -2.92 0.73
N PHE A 159 -23.05 -2.45 -0.50
CA PHE A 159 -22.04 -3.00 -1.43
C PHE A 159 -20.64 -3.05 -0.80
N ALA A 160 -20.22 -1.98 -0.13
CA ALA A 160 -18.91 -1.92 0.52
C ALA A 160 -18.82 -2.91 1.69
N LYS A 161 -19.89 -3.06 2.46
CA LYS A 161 -19.96 -4.02 3.59
C LYS A 161 -19.92 -5.46 3.09
N GLU A 162 -20.64 -5.78 2.03
CA GLU A 162 -20.61 -7.12 1.42
C GLU A 162 -19.24 -7.43 0.79
N THR A 163 -18.55 -6.42 0.24
CA THR A 163 -17.17 -6.59 -0.23
C THR A 163 -16.21 -6.92 0.93
N ILE A 164 -16.34 -6.28 2.08
CA ILE A 164 -15.55 -6.61 3.29
C ILE A 164 -15.89 -8.04 3.75
N ARG A 165 -17.16 -8.41 3.76
CA ARG A 165 -17.58 -9.76 4.11
C ARG A 165 -16.98 -10.81 3.19
N LEU A 166 -17.02 -10.57 1.87
CA LEU A 166 -16.39 -11.45 0.89
C LEU A 166 -14.89 -11.62 1.14
N ILE A 167 -14.16 -10.52 1.41
CA ILE A 167 -12.72 -10.58 1.73
C ILE A 167 -12.46 -11.49 2.92
N ASN A 168 -13.22 -11.35 4.01
CA ASN A 168 -13.05 -12.19 5.20
C ASN A 168 -13.41 -13.66 4.90
N SER A 169 -14.48 -13.93 4.15
CA SER A 169 -14.84 -15.30 3.77
C SER A 169 -13.78 -15.96 2.90
N VAL A 170 -13.17 -15.22 1.96
CA VAL A 170 -12.07 -15.71 1.13
C VAL A 170 -10.81 -15.92 1.98
N ALA A 171 -10.54 -15.03 2.95
CA ALA A 171 -9.44 -15.19 3.90
C ALA A 171 -9.58 -16.49 4.70
N ASP A 172 -10.76 -16.78 5.21
CA ASP A 172 -11.04 -18.02 5.96
C ASP A 172 -10.77 -19.27 5.11
N VAL A 173 -11.15 -19.26 3.84
CA VAL A 173 -10.90 -20.38 2.93
C VAL A 173 -9.40 -20.53 2.65
N ILE A 174 -8.75 -19.47 2.17
CA ILE A 174 -7.35 -19.54 1.71
C ILE A 174 -6.39 -19.81 2.87
N ASN A 175 -6.59 -19.15 4.00
CA ASN A 175 -5.67 -19.27 5.13
C ASN A 175 -5.69 -20.65 5.80
N ASN A 176 -6.80 -21.40 5.65
CA ASN A 176 -6.98 -22.74 6.20
C ASN A 176 -6.78 -23.86 5.17
N ASP A 177 -6.55 -23.55 3.89
CA ASP A 177 -6.29 -24.56 2.88
C ASP A 177 -4.81 -24.88 2.77
N ALA A 178 -4.39 -26.06 3.26
CA ALA A 178 -3.00 -26.50 3.27
C ALA A 178 -2.34 -26.57 1.87
N ARG A 179 -3.13 -26.61 0.79
CA ARG A 179 -2.60 -26.64 -0.59
C ARG A 179 -2.03 -25.32 -1.05
N VAL A 180 -2.42 -24.20 -0.38
CA VAL A 180 -2.06 -22.84 -0.80
C VAL A 180 -1.57 -21.94 0.32
N ASN A 181 -1.86 -22.24 1.57
CA ASN A 181 -1.64 -21.33 2.69
C ASN A 181 -0.18 -20.99 3.00
N GLU A 182 0.77 -21.70 2.41
CA GLU A 182 2.21 -21.35 2.50
C GLU A 182 2.59 -20.28 1.45
N VAL A 183 1.90 -20.22 0.33
CA VAL A 183 2.19 -19.28 -0.77
C VAL A 183 1.18 -18.15 -0.90
N MET A 184 0.00 -18.29 -0.29
CA MET A 184 -1.05 -17.27 -0.30
C MET A 184 -1.58 -17.06 1.11
N LYS A 185 -1.68 -15.80 1.52
CA LYS A 185 -2.39 -15.38 2.74
C LYS A 185 -3.27 -14.19 2.42
N VAL A 186 -4.43 -14.12 3.07
CA VAL A 186 -5.31 -12.96 3.00
C VAL A 186 -5.52 -12.44 4.42
N CYS A 187 -5.29 -11.14 4.62
CA CYS A 187 -5.42 -10.49 5.92
C CYS A 187 -6.30 -9.24 5.80
N PHE A 188 -7.31 -9.13 6.63
CA PHE A 188 -8.12 -7.92 6.76
C PHE A 188 -7.84 -7.25 8.11
N ILE A 189 -7.28 -6.04 8.07
CA ILE A 189 -7.02 -5.25 9.28
C ILE A 189 -8.22 -4.33 9.52
N PRO A 190 -9.02 -4.56 10.58
CA PRO A 190 -10.19 -3.76 10.90
C PRO A 190 -9.81 -2.38 11.44
N ASN A 191 -10.80 -1.49 11.47
CA ASN A 191 -10.70 -0.17 12.11
C ASN A 191 -9.52 0.69 11.61
N PHE A 192 -9.28 0.72 10.30
CA PHE A 192 -8.21 1.52 9.70
C PHE A 192 -8.27 2.98 10.17
N ARG A 193 -7.14 3.47 10.65
CA ARG A 193 -6.92 4.83 11.17
C ARG A 193 -5.45 5.22 10.99
N VAL A 194 -5.12 6.49 11.21
CA VAL A 194 -3.75 7.01 11.04
C VAL A 194 -2.74 6.21 11.87
N SER A 195 -3.05 5.93 13.14
CA SER A 195 -2.16 5.16 14.02
C SER A 195 -2.01 3.67 13.65
N ASN A 196 -2.80 3.17 12.70
CA ASN A 196 -2.63 1.81 12.15
C ASN A 196 -1.87 1.87 10.80
N ALA A 197 -1.78 3.07 10.20
CA ALA A 197 -1.05 3.30 8.96
C ALA A 197 0.43 3.64 9.22
N GLN A 198 0.72 4.13 10.41
CA GLN A 198 2.05 4.39 10.96
C GLN A 198 2.65 3.10 11.55
#